data_92ba4a75096bb8eb51d394fbbcfd9aa4
#
_entry.id   92ba4a75096bb8eb51d394fbbcfd9aa4
#
_cell.length_a   1.000
_cell.length_b   1.000
_cell.length_c   1.000
_cell.angle_alpha   90.00
_cell.angle_beta   90.00
_cell.angle_gamma   90.00
#
_symmetry.space_group_name_H-M   'P 1'
#
loop_
_entity.id
_entity.type
_entity.pdbx_description
1 polymer ?
#
loop_
_entity_poly.entity_id
_entity_poly.type
_entity_poly.pdbx_seq_one_letter_code
_entity_poly.pdbx_strand_id
1 'polypeptide(L)'
;MDQENTTVGELGEDALVARLTKSLSSDPRVVVGPGDDCAVTDSGGEDWELLKTDCLIEGVHFLPGTDPKKVGQKALKRVLSDIAAMGGAPGEAVVTLAVDADRAVEEVTGWYEGIEEVAMEFGCAIVGGDTARLPGTSALLSVAMTG
;
A
#
# COMPACT_ATOMS: atom_id res chain seq x y z
N MET A 1 -15.54 32.21 -9.25
CA MET A 1 -16.15 30.99 -8.66
C MET A 1 -15.09 30.39 -7.77
N ASP A 2 -15.35 30.50 -6.47
CA ASP A 2 -14.37 30.19 -5.42
C ASP A 2 -13.99 28.70 -5.42
N GLN A 3 -12.72 28.42 -5.76
CA GLN A 3 -12.13 27.07 -5.66
C GLN A 3 -11.79 26.67 -4.23
N GLU A 4 -12.12 27.50 -3.24
CA GLU A 4 -11.69 27.31 -1.85
C GLU A 4 -12.53 26.29 -1.04
N ASN A 5 -13.63 25.76 -1.58
CA ASN A 5 -14.54 24.89 -0.82
C ASN A 5 -14.92 23.57 -1.53
N THR A 6 -14.19 23.16 -2.60
CA THR A 6 -14.47 21.88 -3.25
C THR A 6 -13.98 20.74 -2.39
N THR A 7 -14.87 19.84 -2.01
CA THR A 7 -14.51 18.63 -1.23
C THR A 7 -13.81 17.57 -2.10
N VAL A 8 -13.10 16.65 -1.46
CA VAL A 8 -12.46 15.52 -2.15
C VAL A 8 -13.47 14.67 -2.91
N GLY A 9 -14.67 14.46 -2.34
CA GLY A 9 -15.73 13.69 -3.01
C GLY A 9 -16.31 14.37 -4.25
N GLU A 10 -16.35 15.70 -4.29
CA GLU A 10 -16.78 16.48 -5.46
C GLU A 10 -15.69 16.52 -6.55
N LEU A 11 -14.42 16.57 -6.13
CA LEU A 11 -13.29 16.62 -7.06
C LEU A 11 -13.06 15.27 -7.75
N GLY A 12 -13.22 14.17 -7.01
CA GLY A 12 -12.90 12.82 -7.45
C GLY A 12 -11.42 12.48 -7.36
N GLU A 13 -11.11 11.18 -7.36
CA GLU A 13 -9.78 10.65 -7.10
C GLU A 13 -8.75 11.11 -8.15
N ASP A 14 -9.03 10.92 -9.43
CA ASP A 14 -8.09 11.23 -10.51
C ASP A 14 -7.70 12.72 -10.53
N ALA A 15 -8.68 13.61 -10.35
CA ALA A 15 -8.44 15.04 -10.32
C ALA A 15 -7.69 15.47 -9.05
N LEU A 16 -7.93 14.80 -7.92
CA LEU A 16 -7.18 15.02 -6.68
C LEU A 16 -5.73 14.59 -6.87
N VAL A 17 -5.47 13.40 -7.38
CA VAL A 17 -4.11 12.90 -7.64
C VAL A 17 -3.37 13.84 -8.59
N ALA A 18 -3.98 14.23 -9.71
CA ALA A 18 -3.39 15.17 -10.65
C ALA A 18 -3.05 16.52 -10.00
N ARG A 19 -3.90 17.02 -9.09
CA ARG A 19 -3.66 18.27 -8.35
C ARG A 19 -2.50 18.14 -7.37
N LEU A 20 -2.42 17.03 -6.63
CA LEU A 20 -1.38 16.78 -5.62
C LEU A 20 0.00 16.56 -6.27
N THR A 21 0.03 15.85 -7.38
CA THR A 21 1.29 15.48 -8.05
C THR A 21 1.88 16.60 -8.91
N LYS A 22 1.07 17.59 -9.29
CA LYS A 22 1.49 18.73 -10.13
C LYS A 22 2.65 19.53 -9.54
N SER A 23 2.75 19.63 -8.22
CA SER A 23 3.77 20.41 -7.51
C SER A 23 4.95 19.59 -7.02
N LEU A 24 5.00 18.30 -7.32
CA LEU A 24 6.11 17.44 -6.93
C LEU A 24 7.37 17.83 -7.69
N SER A 25 8.49 17.85 -6.96
CA SER A 25 9.81 18.11 -7.55
C SER A 25 10.18 16.98 -8.50
N SER A 26 10.75 17.32 -9.65
CA SER A 26 11.37 16.34 -10.54
C SER A 26 12.73 15.91 -9.98
N ASP A 27 13.04 14.63 -10.09
CA ASP A 27 14.34 14.05 -9.77
C ASP A 27 14.83 13.27 -10.99
N PRO A 28 16.08 13.44 -11.44
CA PRO A 28 16.59 12.75 -12.62
C PRO A 28 16.63 11.22 -12.49
N ARG A 29 16.55 10.69 -11.28
CA ARG A 29 16.45 9.24 -11.02
C ARG A 29 15.05 8.70 -11.26
N VAL A 30 14.02 9.51 -11.34
CA VAL A 30 12.65 9.06 -11.58
C VAL A 30 12.47 8.78 -13.06
N VAL A 31 12.33 7.52 -13.41
CA VAL A 31 12.06 7.02 -14.78
C VAL A 31 10.57 7.06 -15.08
N VAL A 32 9.75 6.56 -14.13
CA VAL A 32 8.28 6.65 -14.17
C VAL A 32 7.81 7.20 -12.82
N GLY A 33 7.12 8.33 -12.88
CA GLY A 33 6.55 9.00 -11.72
C GLY A 33 5.09 8.62 -11.47
N PRO A 34 4.34 9.49 -10.74
CA PRO A 34 2.92 9.23 -10.44
C PRO A 34 2.07 9.10 -11.70
N GLY A 35 1.17 8.08 -11.71
CA GLY A 35 0.22 7.84 -12.79
C GLY A 35 0.29 6.44 -13.40
N ASP A 36 1.21 5.61 -12.94
CA ASP A 36 1.33 4.21 -13.32
C ASP A 36 1.20 3.29 -12.07
N ASP A 37 1.19 1.98 -12.26
CA ASP A 37 1.01 1.00 -11.18
C ASP A 37 2.12 1.09 -10.12
N CYS A 38 3.36 1.33 -10.53
CA CYS A 38 4.49 1.58 -9.63
C CYS A 38 5.27 2.82 -10.06
N ALA A 39 5.95 3.47 -9.11
CA ALA A 39 7.06 4.34 -9.44
C ALA A 39 8.26 3.51 -9.90
N VAL A 40 9.00 4.03 -10.88
CA VAL A 40 10.25 3.41 -11.38
C VAL A 40 11.39 4.39 -11.16
N THR A 41 12.45 3.93 -10.52
CA THR A 41 13.64 4.74 -10.24
C THR A 41 14.91 4.06 -10.74
N ASP A 42 15.88 4.89 -11.14
CA ASP A 42 17.22 4.47 -11.52
C ASP A 42 18.18 4.78 -10.36
N SER A 43 18.65 3.76 -9.67
CA SER A 43 19.65 3.86 -8.59
C SER A 43 21.10 3.76 -9.11
N GLY A 44 21.28 3.66 -10.42
CA GLY A 44 22.60 3.50 -11.06
C GLY A 44 23.10 2.05 -11.09
N GLY A 45 22.21 1.06 -10.87
CA GLY A 45 22.45 -0.36 -11.06
C GLY A 45 22.26 -0.82 -12.51
N GLU A 46 22.24 -2.13 -12.72
CA GLU A 46 21.94 -2.72 -14.03
C GLU A 46 20.44 -2.72 -14.33
N ASP A 47 19.61 -2.81 -13.28
CA ASP A 47 18.16 -2.81 -13.35
C ASP A 47 17.57 -1.55 -12.71
N TRP A 48 16.36 -1.20 -13.09
CA TRP A 48 15.56 -0.18 -12.43
C TRP A 48 14.86 -0.76 -11.21
N GLU A 49 14.58 0.11 -10.23
CA GLU A 49 13.85 -0.25 -9.02
C GLU A 49 12.39 0.17 -9.14
N LEU A 50 11.51 -0.72 -8.74
CA LEU A 50 10.09 -0.42 -8.55
C LEU A 50 9.81 -0.03 -7.09
N LEU A 51 8.88 0.89 -6.89
CA LEU A 51 8.38 1.26 -5.57
C LEU A 51 6.88 1.41 -5.61
N LYS A 52 6.19 0.64 -4.78
CA LYS A 52 4.73 0.62 -4.67
C LYS A 52 4.27 0.69 -3.23
N THR A 53 3.16 1.36 -3.01
CA THR A 53 2.38 1.25 -1.76
C THR A 53 0.90 1.07 -2.08
N ASP A 54 0.21 0.26 -1.27
CA ASP A 54 -1.23 0.10 -1.35
C ASP A 54 -1.80 -0.12 0.06
N CYS A 55 -3.09 0.12 0.25
CA CYS A 55 -3.71 -0.05 1.55
C CYS A 55 -5.03 -0.84 1.48
N LEU A 56 -5.35 -1.53 2.58
CA LEU A 56 -6.66 -2.08 2.87
C LEU A 56 -7.29 -1.30 4.02
N ILE A 57 -8.54 -0.91 3.86
CA ILE A 57 -9.34 -0.24 4.88
C ILE A 57 -10.57 -1.10 5.16
N GLU A 58 -10.79 -1.43 6.43
CA GLU A 58 -11.98 -2.15 6.87
C GLU A 58 -13.26 -1.36 6.55
N GLY A 59 -14.29 -2.04 6.10
CA GLY A 59 -15.52 -1.43 5.60
C GLY A 59 -15.46 -0.92 4.16
N VAL A 60 -14.25 -0.82 3.56
CA VAL A 60 -14.05 -0.43 2.15
C VAL A 60 -13.51 -1.60 1.34
N HIS A 61 -12.41 -2.20 1.78
CA HIS A 61 -11.71 -3.25 1.04
C HIS A 61 -11.95 -4.66 1.59
N PHE A 62 -12.39 -4.76 2.83
CA PHE A 62 -12.83 -5.99 3.48
C PHE A 62 -13.88 -5.66 4.57
N LEU A 63 -14.74 -6.61 4.90
CA LEU A 63 -15.79 -6.44 5.90
C LEU A 63 -15.30 -6.87 7.30
N PRO A 64 -15.84 -6.26 8.37
CA PRO A 64 -15.64 -6.79 9.72
C PRO A 64 -16.01 -8.29 9.79
N GLY A 65 -15.19 -9.07 10.50
CA GLY A 65 -15.39 -10.53 10.62
C GLY A 65 -14.92 -11.35 9.40
N THR A 66 -14.30 -10.71 8.40
CA THR A 66 -13.60 -11.46 7.36
C THR A 66 -12.47 -12.27 8.00
N ASP A 67 -12.25 -13.50 7.53
CA ASP A 67 -11.14 -14.36 7.98
C ASP A 67 -9.82 -13.55 7.98
N PRO A 68 -9.18 -13.37 9.15
CA PRO A 68 -8.00 -12.53 9.28
C PRO A 68 -6.87 -12.93 8.34
N LYS A 69 -6.65 -14.23 8.16
CA LYS A 69 -5.61 -14.72 7.26
C LYS A 69 -5.85 -14.30 5.81
N LYS A 70 -7.11 -14.33 5.35
CA LYS A 70 -7.47 -13.85 4.00
C LYS A 70 -7.29 -12.34 3.84
N VAL A 71 -7.51 -11.56 4.88
CA VAL A 71 -7.25 -10.11 4.87
C VAL A 71 -5.75 -9.87 4.66
N GLY A 72 -4.90 -10.54 5.42
CA GLY A 72 -3.44 -10.45 5.27
C GLY A 72 -2.95 -10.87 3.89
N GLN A 73 -3.44 -12.00 3.38
CA GLN A 73 -3.14 -12.46 2.02
C GLN A 73 -3.52 -11.42 0.97
N LYS A 74 -4.70 -10.80 1.10
CA LYS A 74 -5.17 -9.76 0.19
C LYS A 74 -4.28 -8.52 0.26
N ALA A 75 -3.83 -8.11 1.45
CA ALA A 75 -2.99 -6.93 1.63
C ALA A 75 -1.70 -7.03 0.83
N LEU A 76 -0.99 -8.15 0.92
CA LEU A 76 0.27 -8.32 0.20
C LEU A 76 0.05 -8.59 -1.30
N LYS A 77 -0.95 -9.39 -1.67
CA LYS A 77 -1.25 -9.72 -3.08
C LYS A 77 -1.62 -8.51 -3.93
N ARG A 78 -2.21 -7.46 -3.36
CA ARG A 78 -2.49 -6.22 -4.08
C ARG A 78 -1.21 -5.55 -4.57
N VAL A 79 -0.24 -5.38 -3.68
CA VAL A 79 1.06 -4.76 -4.02
C VAL A 79 1.83 -5.63 -5.00
N LEU A 80 1.85 -6.94 -4.78
CA LEU A 80 2.48 -7.92 -5.69
C LEU A 80 1.88 -7.86 -7.11
N SER A 81 0.56 -7.64 -7.21
CA SER A 81 -0.09 -7.51 -8.51
C SER A 81 0.45 -6.32 -9.31
N ASP A 82 0.71 -5.20 -8.65
CA ASP A 82 1.22 -3.98 -9.29
C ASP A 82 2.69 -4.11 -9.67
N ILE A 83 3.51 -4.73 -8.81
CA ILE A 83 4.91 -5.09 -9.15
C ILE A 83 4.94 -6.00 -10.39
N ALA A 84 4.07 -7.02 -10.43
CA ALA A 84 3.97 -7.94 -11.57
C ALA A 84 3.47 -7.25 -12.85
N ALA A 85 2.52 -6.30 -12.74
CA ALA A 85 2.02 -5.52 -13.88
C ALA A 85 3.14 -4.70 -14.54
N MET A 86 4.11 -4.23 -13.76
CA MET A 86 5.29 -3.51 -14.23
C MET A 86 6.44 -4.44 -14.67
N GLY A 87 6.24 -5.77 -14.62
CA GLY A 87 7.25 -6.77 -15.02
C GLY A 87 8.37 -6.97 -14.01
N GLY A 88 8.22 -6.50 -12.78
CA GLY A 88 9.22 -6.62 -11.71
C GLY A 88 9.15 -7.94 -10.95
N ALA A 89 10.20 -8.20 -10.20
CA ALA A 89 10.26 -9.24 -9.19
C ALA A 89 10.08 -8.61 -7.80
N PRO A 90 9.27 -9.19 -6.89
CA PRO A 90 9.05 -8.61 -5.58
C PRO A 90 10.32 -8.63 -4.72
N GLY A 91 10.61 -7.51 -4.06
CA GLY A 91 11.73 -7.34 -3.13
C GLY A 91 11.28 -7.34 -1.67
N GLU A 92 11.74 -6.35 -0.93
CA GLU A 92 11.40 -6.16 0.48
C GLU A 92 10.10 -5.37 0.65
N ALA A 93 9.36 -5.69 1.70
CA ALA A 93 8.14 -4.98 2.06
C ALA A 93 8.15 -4.52 3.52
N VAL A 94 7.49 -3.39 3.75
CA VAL A 94 7.17 -2.88 5.08
C VAL A 94 5.65 -2.74 5.23
N VAL A 95 5.14 -3.00 6.44
CA VAL A 95 3.71 -3.00 6.73
C VAL A 95 3.38 -1.93 7.76
N THR A 96 2.53 -0.98 7.41
CA THR A 96 1.93 -0.06 8.39
C THR A 96 0.58 -0.60 8.80
N LEU A 97 0.40 -0.73 10.12
CA LEU A 97 -0.83 -1.18 10.75
C LEU A 97 -1.42 -0.05 11.59
N ALA A 98 -2.67 0.32 11.34
CA ALA A 98 -3.41 1.22 12.21
C ALA A 98 -4.71 0.56 12.67
N VAL A 99 -4.86 0.40 14.00
CA VAL A 99 -5.98 -0.33 14.61
C VAL A 99 -6.48 0.37 15.87
N ASP A 100 -7.72 0.07 16.23
CA ASP A 100 -8.28 0.46 17.53
C ASP A 100 -7.60 -0.34 18.65
N ALA A 101 -7.49 0.29 19.84
CA ALA A 101 -6.87 -0.34 21.00
C ALA A 101 -7.62 -1.58 21.52
N ASP A 102 -8.91 -1.67 21.23
CA ASP A 102 -9.77 -2.79 21.66
C ASP A 102 -9.82 -3.95 20.64
N ARG A 103 -9.06 -3.85 19.55
CA ARG A 103 -8.94 -4.92 18.55
C ARG A 103 -8.27 -6.16 19.17
N ALA A 104 -8.84 -7.34 18.90
CA ALA A 104 -8.28 -8.60 19.37
C ALA A 104 -6.88 -8.85 18.76
N VAL A 105 -5.93 -9.22 19.60
CA VAL A 105 -4.55 -9.51 19.16
C VAL A 105 -4.52 -10.68 18.18
N GLU A 106 -5.37 -11.68 18.38
CA GLU A 106 -5.48 -12.86 17.53
C GLU A 106 -5.91 -12.51 16.11
N GLU A 107 -6.76 -11.50 15.94
CA GLU A 107 -7.16 -11.01 14.61
C GLU A 107 -5.97 -10.36 13.88
N VAL A 108 -5.23 -9.50 14.57
CA VAL A 108 -4.03 -8.84 14.04
C VAL A 108 -2.94 -9.86 13.71
N THR A 109 -2.75 -10.85 14.58
CA THR A 109 -1.81 -11.96 14.34
C THR A 109 -2.21 -12.74 13.09
N GLY A 110 -3.49 -13.03 12.91
CA GLY A 110 -4.00 -13.70 11.72
C GLY A 110 -3.74 -12.93 10.41
N TRP A 111 -3.80 -11.59 10.45
CA TRP A 111 -3.39 -10.79 9.29
C TRP A 111 -1.92 -10.99 8.93
N TYR A 112 -1.04 -10.97 9.93
CA TYR A 112 0.39 -11.19 9.71
C TYR A 112 0.71 -12.61 9.24
N GLU A 113 0.00 -13.62 9.76
CA GLU A 113 0.11 -15.01 9.25
C GLU A 113 -0.23 -15.08 7.75
N GLY A 114 -1.28 -14.38 7.33
CA GLY A 114 -1.67 -14.32 5.92
C GLY A 114 -0.67 -13.57 5.05
N ILE A 115 -0.08 -12.48 5.55
CA ILE A 115 0.99 -11.73 4.88
C ILE A 115 2.22 -12.63 4.70
N GLU A 116 2.67 -13.29 5.78
CA GLU A 116 3.86 -14.14 5.76
C GLU A 116 3.72 -15.35 4.81
N GLU A 117 2.53 -15.96 4.77
CA GLU A 117 2.26 -17.07 3.85
C GLU A 117 2.45 -16.65 2.38
N VAL A 118 1.94 -15.47 2.01
CA VAL A 118 2.11 -14.92 0.67
C VAL A 118 3.56 -14.48 0.42
N ALA A 119 4.22 -13.89 1.42
CA ALA A 119 5.62 -13.50 1.32
C ALA A 119 6.51 -14.71 1.01
N MET A 120 6.29 -15.84 1.71
CA MET A 120 7.00 -17.08 1.43
C MET A 120 6.67 -17.65 0.04
N GLU A 121 5.40 -17.59 -0.38
CA GLU A 121 4.96 -18.08 -1.70
C GLU A 121 5.67 -17.34 -2.84
N PHE A 122 5.83 -16.02 -2.72
CA PHE A 122 6.38 -15.16 -3.78
C PHE A 122 7.85 -14.78 -3.59
N GLY A 123 8.48 -15.22 -2.51
CA GLY A 123 9.91 -15.01 -2.25
C GLY A 123 10.26 -13.58 -1.90
N CYS A 124 9.32 -12.80 -1.32
CA CYS A 124 9.59 -11.48 -0.77
C CYS A 124 9.76 -11.53 0.76
N ALA A 125 10.34 -10.48 1.35
CA ALA A 125 10.61 -10.43 2.77
C ALA A 125 9.87 -9.26 3.43
N ILE A 126 9.20 -9.50 4.56
CA ILE A 126 8.69 -8.44 5.43
C ILE A 126 9.82 -7.99 6.35
N VAL A 127 10.33 -6.79 6.13
CA VAL A 127 11.55 -6.31 6.81
C VAL A 127 11.30 -5.26 7.87
N GLY A 128 10.05 -4.83 8.05
CA GLY A 128 9.70 -3.83 9.05
C GLY A 128 8.30 -3.26 8.87
N GLY A 129 8.07 -2.12 9.49
CA GLY A 129 6.79 -1.43 9.40
C GLY A 129 6.59 -0.42 10.53
N ASP A 130 5.33 -0.01 10.68
CA ASP A 130 4.89 0.91 11.72
C ASP A 130 3.57 0.44 12.31
N THR A 131 3.31 0.81 13.57
CA THR A 131 2.04 0.52 14.24
C THR A 131 1.48 1.80 14.84
N ALA A 132 0.27 2.16 14.46
CA ALA A 132 -0.41 3.35 14.93
C ALA A 132 -1.78 3.02 15.54
N ARG A 133 -2.25 3.89 16.42
CA ARG A 133 -3.61 3.83 16.93
C ARG A 133 -4.56 4.52 15.95
N LEU A 134 -5.60 3.81 15.53
CA LEU A 134 -6.72 4.36 14.77
C LEU A 134 -7.96 4.39 15.68
N PRO A 135 -8.44 5.59 16.10
CA PRO A 135 -9.64 5.66 16.92
C PRO A 135 -10.88 5.17 16.16
N GLY A 136 -11.74 4.42 16.83
CA GLY A 136 -12.94 3.83 16.25
C GLY A 136 -12.82 2.33 16.10
N THR A 137 -13.67 1.73 15.27
CA THR A 137 -13.72 0.27 15.07
C THR A 137 -13.07 -0.20 13.77
N SER A 138 -12.55 0.73 12.96
CA SER A 138 -11.92 0.40 11.68
C SER A 138 -10.46 0.00 11.82
N ALA A 139 -9.95 -0.68 10.81
CA ALA A 139 -8.55 -1.01 10.67
C ALA A 139 -8.01 -0.57 9.31
N LEU A 140 -6.72 -0.26 9.26
CA LEU A 140 -5.98 0.01 8.05
C LEU A 140 -4.69 -0.81 8.06
N LEU A 141 -4.46 -1.51 6.96
CA LEU A 141 -3.19 -2.15 6.65
C LEU A 141 -2.64 -1.50 5.38
N SER A 142 -1.44 -0.95 5.42
CA SER A 142 -0.74 -0.46 4.23
C SER A 142 0.55 -1.23 4.04
N VAL A 143 0.80 -1.64 2.81
CA VAL A 143 2.04 -2.34 2.44
C VAL A 143 2.78 -1.47 1.45
N ALA A 144 4.06 -1.21 1.70
CA ALA A 144 4.96 -0.65 0.72
C ALA A 144 6.03 -1.69 0.36
N MET A 145 6.37 -1.80 -0.93
CA MET A 145 7.24 -2.85 -1.46
C MET A 145 8.15 -2.29 -2.53
N THR A 146 9.37 -2.79 -2.57
CA THR A 146 10.31 -2.64 -3.70
C THR A 146 10.18 -3.81 -4.66
N GLY A 147 10.65 -3.62 -5.88
CA GLY A 147 10.66 -4.67 -6.90
C GLY A 147 11.62 -4.36 -8.05
#